data_cf8f5f96178e206c40aeb5bc30552bc9
#
_entry.id   cf8f5f96178e206c40aeb5bc30552bc9
#
_cell.length_a   1.000
_cell.length_b   1.000
_cell.length_c   1.000
_cell.angle_alpha   90.00
_cell.angle_beta   90.00
_cell.angle_gamma   90.00
#
_symmetry.space_group_name_H-M   'P 1'
#
loop_
_entity.id
_entity.type
_entity.pdbx_description
1 polymer ?
#
loop_
_entity_poly.entity_id
_entity_poly.type
_entity_poly.pdbx_seq_one_letter_code
_entity_poly.pdbx_strand_id
1 'polypeptide(L)'
;MSVRLSPTARGMRLAEAGAVISEVLRRPGPTHSVFDVLAAAVATLGRGPRVALLGFAAGGMLGPLRALGHAGPLVGVDLSREGWPVFRRLCGRWAGRVRLEHAEAGSWLRGRRERFDVIVDDLSVTGRAGVTKPTVSLGELPPLAARRLARGGVVVVNLLPVPGMRLAEIEAAVGRAHREVRVVHLAEFENRILIGGGDDLASARGVSRALGAALRSIGSRTARGLAVRSIMSSPKE
;
A
#
# COMPACT_ATOMS: atom_id res chain seq x y z
N MET A 1 19.42 -7.85 -10.11
CA MET A 1 18.26 -8.11 -11.02
C MET A 1 17.95 -6.82 -11.74
N SER A 2 17.69 -6.85 -13.06
CA SER A 2 17.43 -5.61 -13.81
C SER A 2 15.94 -5.36 -13.93
N VAL A 3 15.53 -4.14 -13.59
CA VAL A 3 14.16 -3.66 -13.81
C VAL A 3 13.96 -3.36 -15.29
N ARG A 4 12.91 -3.91 -15.88
CA ARG A 4 12.50 -3.63 -17.25
C ARG A 4 11.45 -2.53 -17.26
N LEU A 5 11.68 -1.52 -18.09
CA LEU A 5 10.75 -0.42 -18.34
C LEU A 5 10.02 -0.64 -19.67
N SER A 6 8.69 -0.53 -19.66
CA SER A 6 7.88 -0.60 -20.87
C SER A 6 6.86 0.55 -20.90
N PRO A 7 6.76 1.28 -22.05
CA PRO A 7 5.78 2.35 -22.19
C PRO A 7 4.36 1.79 -22.23
N THR A 8 3.40 2.56 -21.69
CA THR A 8 1.96 2.33 -21.85
C THR A 8 1.32 3.59 -22.43
N ALA A 9 0.09 3.50 -22.92
CA ALA A 9 -0.65 4.66 -23.39
C ALA A 9 -0.74 5.78 -22.33
N ARG A 10 -0.75 5.42 -21.05
CA ARG A 10 -0.93 6.37 -19.95
C ARG A 10 0.33 6.68 -19.14
N GLY A 11 1.42 5.96 -19.37
CA GLY A 11 2.63 6.13 -18.56
C GLY A 11 3.73 5.13 -18.84
N MET A 12 4.20 4.46 -17.79
CA MET A 12 5.29 3.49 -17.84
C MET A 12 5.01 2.35 -16.86
N ARG A 13 5.29 1.12 -17.24
CA ARG A 13 5.33 -0.04 -16.34
C ARG A 13 6.77 -0.38 -16.00
N LEU A 14 6.97 -0.69 -14.73
CA LEU A 14 8.17 -1.32 -14.23
C LEU A 14 7.86 -2.79 -13.99
N ALA A 15 8.69 -3.66 -14.53
CA ALA A 15 8.62 -5.10 -14.28
C ALA A 15 9.98 -5.61 -13.81
N GLU A 16 9.97 -6.54 -12.88
CA GLU A 16 11.14 -7.27 -12.41
C GLU A 16 10.84 -8.76 -12.50
N ALA A 17 11.78 -9.55 -13.01
CA ALA A 17 11.60 -11.00 -13.22
C ALA A 17 10.28 -11.38 -13.94
N GLY A 18 9.81 -10.53 -14.87
CA GLY A 18 8.57 -10.75 -15.63
C GLY A 18 7.28 -10.27 -14.93
N ALA A 19 7.33 -9.90 -13.68
CA ALA A 19 6.18 -9.40 -12.92
C ALA A 19 6.12 -7.87 -12.89
N VAL A 20 4.93 -7.29 -13.03
CA VAL A 20 4.74 -5.83 -12.92
C VAL A 20 4.78 -5.43 -11.46
N ILE A 21 5.79 -4.64 -11.07
CA ILE A 21 5.99 -4.14 -9.72
C ILE A 21 5.50 -2.70 -9.54
N SER A 22 5.31 -1.94 -10.61
CA SER A 22 4.74 -0.59 -10.56
C SER A 22 4.18 -0.18 -11.91
N GLU A 23 3.13 0.65 -11.89
CA GLU A 23 2.63 1.37 -13.08
C GLU A 23 2.56 2.87 -12.77
N VAL A 24 3.40 3.64 -13.44
CA VAL A 24 3.55 5.09 -13.21
C VAL A 24 2.78 5.84 -14.27
N LEU A 25 1.81 6.66 -13.87
CA LEU A 25 0.99 7.44 -14.78
C LEU A 25 1.62 8.80 -15.08
N ARG A 26 1.36 9.36 -16.27
CA ARG A 26 1.79 10.73 -16.65
C ARG A 26 0.92 11.83 -16.03
N ARG A 27 -0.29 11.47 -15.55
CA ARG A 27 -1.27 12.37 -14.93
C ARG A 27 -1.98 11.63 -13.81
N PRO A 28 -2.53 12.32 -12.81
CA PRO A 28 -3.40 11.70 -11.82
C PRO A 28 -4.55 10.94 -12.48
N GLY A 29 -4.85 9.74 -11.97
CA GLY A 29 -5.89 8.87 -12.51
C GLY A 29 -5.79 7.44 -11.97
N PRO A 30 -6.77 6.57 -12.25
CA PRO A 30 -6.76 5.19 -11.81
C PRO A 30 -5.75 4.35 -12.60
N THR A 31 -5.13 3.40 -11.92
CA THR A 31 -4.32 2.34 -12.55
C THR A 31 -5.15 1.11 -12.90
N HIS A 32 -6.34 0.99 -12.35
CA HIS A 32 -7.22 -0.18 -12.41
C HIS A 32 -6.58 -1.44 -11.80
N SER A 33 -5.77 -1.25 -10.76
CA SER A 33 -5.04 -2.29 -10.05
C SER A 33 -5.16 -2.10 -8.53
N VAL A 34 -4.45 -2.93 -7.77
CA VAL A 34 -4.39 -2.83 -6.29
C VAL A 34 -3.92 -1.45 -5.80
N PHE A 35 -3.14 -0.73 -6.59
CA PHE A 35 -2.69 0.64 -6.24
C PHE A 35 -3.85 1.61 -6.04
N ASP A 36 -4.95 1.44 -6.78
CA ASP A 36 -6.15 2.27 -6.59
C ASP A 36 -6.76 2.03 -5.22
N VAL A 37 -6.77 0.78 -4.75
CA VAL A 37 -7.33 0.41 -3.44
C VAL A 37 -6.44 0.89 -2.30
N LEU A 38 -5.11 0.76 -2.45
CA LEU A 38 -4.15 1.33 -1.50
C LEU A 38 -4.34 2.85 -1.39
N ALA A 39 -4.44 3.54 -2.53
CA ALA A 39 -4.68 4.98 -2.58
C ALA A 39 -6.03 5.38 -1.96
N ALA A 40 -7.10 4.62 -2.23
CA ALA A 40 -8.41 4.84 -1.65
C ALA A 40 -8.38 4.67 -0.12
N ALA A 41 -7.68 3.66 0.39
CA ALA A 41 -7.51 3.46 1.83
C ALA A 41 -6.78 4.65 2.49
N VAL A 42 -5.68 5.12 1.87
CA VAL A 42 -4.97 6.31 2.34
C VAL A 42 -5.88 7.54 2.37
N ALA A 43 -6.59 7.80 1.27
CA ALA A 43 -7.40 9.01 1.11
C ALA A 43 -8.65 9.03 2.01
N THR A 44 -9.21 7.86 2.37
CA THR A 44 -10.49 7.78 3.09
C THR A 44 -10.37 7.40 4.56
N LEU A 45 -9.32 6.72 4.96
CA LEU A 45 -9.14 6.22 6.32
C LEU A 45 -8.04 6.97 7.08
N GLY A 46 -7.13 7.64 6.39
CA GLY A 46 -6.14 8.52 7.01
C GLY A 46 -6.82 9.77 7.60
N ARG A 47 -6.54 10.05 8.89
CA ARG A 47 -7.10 11.23 9.58
C ARG A 47 -6.22 12.48 9.47
N GLY A 48 -5.10 12.36 8.80
CA GLY A 48 -4.16 13.46 8.61
C GLY A 48 -3.27 13.24 7.38
N PRO A 49 -2.40 14.22 7.08
CA PRO A 49 -1.70 14.26 5.80
C PRO A 49 -0.42 13.44 5.74
N ARG A 50 0.09 12.91 6.86
CA ARG A 50 1.42 12.27 6.91
C ARG A 50 1.34 10.81 6.49
N VAL A 51 1.87 10.51 5.32
CA VAL A 51 1.86 9.17 4.72
C VAL A 51 3.28 8.66 4.55
N ALA A 52 3.53 7.44 5.02
CA ALA A 52 4.72 6.67 4.67
C ALA A 52 4.34 5.52 3.74
N LEU A 53 5.05 5.37 2.64
CA LEU A 53 4.91 4.26 1.69
C LEU A 53 6.20 3.45 1.69
N LEU A 54 6.14 2.25 2.23
CA LEU A 54 7.23 1.27 2.27
C LEU A 54 7.09 0.36 1.04
N GLY A 55 8.13 0.32 0.23
CA GLY A 55 8.08 -0.26 -1.12
C GLY A 55 7.56 0.76 -2.14
N PHE A 56 8.33 1.83 -2.35
CA PHE A 56 7.93 2.90 -3.27
C PHE A 56 8.01 2.49 -4.74
N ALA A 57 8.99 1.66 -5.09
CA ALA A 57 9.35 1.30 -6.47
C ALA A 57 9.44 2.53 -7.38
N ALA A 58 8.42 2.82 -8.17
CA ALA A 58 8.31 4.03 -8.98
C ALA A 58 7.06 4.87 -8.68
N GLY A 59 6.41 4.64 -7.54
CA GLY A 59 5.28 5.44 -7.08
C GLY A 59 3.96 5.17 -7.80
N GLY A 60 3.67 3.91 -8.14
CA GLY A 60 2.43 3.52 -8.83
C GLY A 60 1.15 3.98 -8.13
N MET A 61 1.16 4.01 -6.78
CA MET A 61 0.03 4.49 -5.98
C MET A 61 -0.21 6.01 -6.11
N LEU A 62 0.78 6.81 -6.54
CA LEU A 62 0.65 8.28 -6.54
C LEU A 62 -0.40 8.80 -7.53
N GLY A 63 -0.54 8.17 -8.69
CA GLY A 63 -1.54 8.55 -9.70
C GLY A 63 -2.96 8.53 -9.13
N PRO A 64 -3.45 7.38 -8.63
CA PRO A 64 -4.77 7.30 -8.00
C PRO A 64 -4.87 8.14 -6.73
N LEU A 65 -3.83 8.24 -5.90
CA LEU A 65 -3.85 9.02 -4.67
C LEU A 65 -4.09 10.52 -4.94
N ARG A 66 -3.43 11.08 -5.94
CA ARG A 66 -3.62 12.48 -6.33
C ARG A 66 -4.96 12.69 -7.06
N ALA A 67 -5.43 11.72 -7.81
CA ALA A 67 -6.78 11.76 -8.42
C ALA A 67 -7.90 11.79 -7.36
N LEU A 68 -7.66 11.16 -6.20
CA LEU A 68 -8.57 11.20 -5.03
C LEU A 68 -8.46 12.50 -4.22
N GLY A 69 -7.64 13.46 -4.65
CA GLY A 69 -7.51 14.76 -4.00
C GLY A 69 -6.56 14.79 -2.78
N HIS A 70 -5.89 13.68 -2.45
CA HIS A 70 -4.94 13.70 -1.34
C HIS A 70 -3.68 14.48 -1.73
N ALA A 71 -3.54 15.71 -1.27
CA ALA A 71 -2.43 16.62 -1.55
C ALA A 71 -1.31 16.60 -0.51
N GLY A 72 -1.47 15.84 0.58
CA GLY A 72 -0.52 15.77 1.69
C GLY A 72 0.87 15.27 1.29
N PRO A 73 1.88 15.52 2.15
CA PRO A 73 3.23 15.03 1.95
C PRO A 73 3.29 13.52 2.07
N LEU A 74 4.16 12.90 1.27
CA LEU A 74 4.41 11.47 1.29
C LEU A 74 5.92 11.21 1.42
N VAL A 75 6.29 10.25 2.26
CA VAL A 75 7.64 9.70 2.30
C VAL A 75 7.61 8.32 1.65
N GLY A 76 8.32 8.16 0.55
CA GLY A 76 8.53 6.87 -0.10
C GLY A 76 9.86 6.27 0.35
N VAL A 77 9.82 5.05 0.83
CA VAL A 77 11.00 4.30 1.32
C VAL A 77 11.19 3.08 0.43
N ASP A 78 12.40 2.86 -0.06
CA ASP A 78 12.70 1.70 -0.89
C ASP A 78 14.18 1.29 -0.76
N LEU A 79 14.43 -0.01 -0.92
CA LEU A 79 15.78 -0.58 -1.06
C LEU A 79 16.41 -0.31 -2.43
N SER A 80 15.60 -0.02 -3.45
CA SER A 80 16.03 0.29 -4.80
C SER A 80 15.75 1.73 -5.18
N ARG A 81 16.65 2.35 -5.93
CA ARG A 81 16.45 3.68 -6.52
C ARG A 81 16.09 3.63 -8.01
N GLU A 82 16.01 2.45 -8.59
CA GLU A 82 15.88 2.28 -10.06
C GLU A 82 14.60 2.93 -10.62
N GLY A 83 13.50 2.90 -9.88
CA GLY A 83 12.25 3.54 -10.28
C GLY A 83 12.20 5.06 -10.13
N TRP A 84 13.09 5.67 -9.34
CA TRP A 84 13.01 7.08 -8.99
C TRP A 84 13.22 8.06 -10.16
N PRO A 85 14.13 7.81 -11.10
CA PRO A 85 14.26 8.67 -12.30
C PRO A 85 12.98 8.68 -13.14
N VAL A 86 12.32 7.52 -13.28
CA VAL A 86 11.04 7.39 -14.00
C VAL A 86 9.95 8.18 -13.28
N PHE A 87 9.82 8.00 -11.97
CA PHE A 87 8.90 8.75 -11.14
C PHE A 87 9.10 10.27 -11.30
N ARG A 88 10.32 10.76 -11.11
CA ARG A 88 10.63 12.20 -11.21
C ARG A 88 10.28 12.75 -12.60
N ARG A 89 10.62 12.03 -13.67
CA ARG A 89 10.35 12.44 -15.04
C ARG A 89 8.85 12.51 -15.36
N LEU A 90 8.07 11.52 -14.93
CA LEU A 90 6.66 11.42 -15.28
C LEU A 90 5.74 12.16 -14.30
N CYS A 91 6.07 12.15 -13.02
CA CYS A 91 5.20 12.61 -11.95
C CYS A 91 5.64 13.93 -11.32
N GLY A 92 6.89 14.37 -11.51
CA GLY A 92 7.47 15.50 -10.80
C GLY A 92 6.67 16.80 -10.86
N ARG A 93 5.89 17.01 -11.93
CA ARG A 93 5.06 18.22 -12.08
C ARG A 93 3.75 18.18 -11.28
N TRP A 94 3.23 17.00 -10.95
CA TRP A 94 1.92 16.85 -10.34
C TRP A 94 1.91 16.03 -9.04
N ALA A 95 2.99 15.30 -8.75
CA ALA A 95 3.06 14.43 -7.58
C ALA A 95 3.00 15.18 -6.23
N GLY A 96 3.27 16.49 -6.22
CA GLY A 96 3.34 17.28 -5.00
C GLY A 96 4.56 16.95 -4.15
N ARG A 97 4.46 17.10 -2.83
CA ARG A 97 5.58 16.89 -1.90
C ARG A 97 5.80 15.39 -1.67
N VAL A 98 6.78 14.81 -2.37
CA VAL A 98 7.22 13.43 -2.19
C VAL A 98 8.71 13.42 -1.85
N ARG A 99 9.05 12.91 -0.65
CA ARG A 99 10.43 12.68 -0.21
C ARG A 99 10.75 11.20 -0.43
N LEU A 100 11.85 10.91 -1.12
CA LEU A 100 12.31 9.54 -1.38
C LEU A 100 13.50 9.24 -0.50
N GLU A 101 13.43 8.15 0.26
CA GLU A 101 14.48 7.67 1.14
C GLU A 101 14.91 6.25 0.77
N HIS A 102 16.21 6.09 0.56
CA HIS A 102 16.84 4.81 0.26
C HIS A 102 17.19 4.12 1.56
N ALA A 103 16.37 3.18 1.98
CA ALA A 103 16.55 2.48 3.24
C ALA A 103 15.79 1.14 3.26
N GLU A 104 16.21 0.25 4.15
CA GLU A 104 15.43 -0.91 4.54
C GLU A 104 14.27 -0.44 5.46
N ALA A 105 13.05 -0.93 5.20
CA ALA A 105 11.83 -0.42 5.81
C ALA A 105 11.77 -0.55 7.35
N GLY A 106 12.20 -1.69 7.90
CA GLY A 106 12.20 -1.93 9.34
C GLY A 106 13.22 -1.03 10.06
N SER A 107 14.43 -0.93 9.51
CA SER A 107 15.48 -0.04 10.01
C SER A 107 15.06 1.41 9.94
N TRP A 108 14.42 1.80 8.84
CA TRP A 108 13.89 3.13 8.67
C TRP A 108 12.84 3.47 9.73
N LEU A 109 11.86 2.60 9.96
CA LEU A 109 10.84 2.80 11.00
C LEU A 109 11.43 2.83 12.42
N ARG A 110 12.43 1.99 12.72
CA ARG A 110 13.12 2.01 14.03
C ARG A 110 13.78 3.36 14.29
N GLY A 111 14.45 3.91 13.30
CA GLY A 111 15.14 5.20 13.40
C GLY A 111 14.23 6.43 13.48
N ARG A 112 12.90 6.30 13.28
CA ARG A 112 11.98 7.44 13.31
C ARG A 112 11.43 7.71 14.71
N ARG A 113 11.28 9.00 15.04
CA ARG A 113 10.45 9.48 16.15
C ARG A 113 9.10 10.00 15.64
N GLU A 114 9.03 10.34 14.38
CA GLU A 114 7.84 10.82 13.68
C GLU A 114 6.73 9.76 13.69
N ARG A 115 5.47 10.22 13.78
CA ARG A 115 4.28 9.38 13.65
C ARG A 115 3.54 9.72 12.37
N PHE A 116 2.94 8.70 11.77
CA PHE A 116 2.24 8.79 10.48
C PHE A 116 0.75 8.58 10.67
N ASP A 117 -0.03 9.28 9.87
CA ASP A 117 -1.48 9.08 9.85
C ASP A 117 -1.84 7.84 9.03
N VAL A 118 -1.01 7.51 8.03
CA VAL A 118 -1.08 6.24 7.30
C VAL A 118 0.33 5.71 7.04
N ILE A 119 0.51 4.42 7.29
CA ILE A 119 1.69 3.67 6.83
C ILE A 119 1.20 2.61 5.84
N VAL A 120 1.71 2.64 4.62
CA VAL A 120 1.43 1.64 3.60
C VAL A 120 2.62 0.69 3.52
N ASP A 121 2.38 -0.61 3.66
CA ASP A 121 3.35 -1.68 3.38
C ASP A 121 3.01 -2.32 2.04
N ASP A 122 3.67 -1.84 0.99
CA ASP A 122 3.63 -2.39 -0.38
C ASP A 122 4.93 -3.11 -0.74
N LEU A 123 5.64 -3.62 0.29
CA LEU A 123 6.87 -4.38 0.07
C LEU A 123 6.58 -5.68 -0.66
N SER A 124 7.42 -5.98 -1.63
CA SER A 124 7.40 -7.24 -2.36
C SER A 124 8.82 -7.68 -2.71
N VAL A 125 8.99 -8.98 -2.91
CA VAL A 125 10.20 -9.57 -3.45
C VAL A 125 9.84 -10.40 -4.67
N THR A 126 10.65 -10.29 -5.71
CA THR A 126 10.51 -11.09 -6.93
C THR A 126 11.45 -12.30 -6.87
N GLY A 127 10.93 -13.46 -7.23
CA GLY A 127 11.69 -14.71 -7.22
C GLY A 127 11.13 -15.72 -8.21
N ARG A 128 11.57 -16.97 -8.12
CA ARG A 128 11.09 -18.07 -8.98
C ARG A 128 9.59 -18.34 -8.82
N ALA A 129 9.04 -18.07 -7.65
CA ALA A 129 7.61 -18.22 -7.34
C ALA A 129 6.76 -16.99 -7.73
N GLY A 130 7.32 -16.03 -8.48
CA GLY A 130 6.67 -14.77 -8.81
C GLY A 130 6.92 -13.68 -7.77
N VAL A 131 5.94 -12.78 -7.59
CA VAL A 131 5.99 -11.71 -6.60
C VAL A 131 5.39 -12.20 -5.29
N THR A 132 6.15 -12.09 -4.21
CA THR A 132 5.76 -12.61 -2.88
C THR A 132 5.95 -11.54 -1.81
N LYS A 133 5.28 -11.70 -0.66
CA LYS A 133 5.47 -10.86 0.51
C LYS A 133 6.78 -11.23 1.22
N PRO A 134 7.65 -10.25 1.54
CA PRO A 134 8.87 -10.56 2.29
C PRO A 134 8.55 -10.92 3.75
N THR A 135 9.36 -11.78 4.36
CA THR A 135 9.15 -12.27 5.73
C THR A 135 9.14 -11.16 6.78
N VAL A 136 9.86 -10.07 6.55
CA VAL A 136 9.86 -8.90 7.44
C VAL A 136 8.45 -8.30 7.59
N SER A 137 7.63 -8.33 6.54
CA SER A 137 6.24 -7.85 6.56
C SER A 137 5.30 -8.77 7.34
N LEU A 138 5.72 -9.97 7.70
CA LEU A 138 4.91 -10.93 8.48
C LEU A 138 5.27 -10.94 9.97
N GLY A 139 6.49 -10.54 10.31
CA GLY A 139 7.02 -10.63 11.67
C GLY A 139 7.32 -9.26 12.29
N GLU A 140 8.41 -8.66 11.86
CA GLU A 140 8.98 -7.48 12.49
C GLU A 140 8.26 -6.18 12.14
N LEU A 141 7.88 -6.01 10.87
CA LEU A 141 7.35 -4.74 10.35
C LEU A 141 5.99 -4.35 10.92
N PRO A 142 4.98 -5.26 11.09
CA PRO A 142 3.68 -4.89 11.60
C PRO A 142 3.70 -4.22 12.98
N PRO A 143 4.40 -4.75 14.02
CA PRO A 143 4.46 -4.08 15.32
C PRO A 143 5.28 -2.78 15.27
N LEU A 144 6.29 -2.66 14.40
CA LEU A 144 7.01 -1.40 14.20
C LEU A 144 6.10 -0.34 13.58
N ALA A 145 5.35 -0.68 12.54
CA ALA A 145 4.39 0.21 11.90
C ALA A 145 3.31 0.66 12.88
N ALA A 146 2.71 -0.27 13.65
CA ALA A 146 1.69 0.06 14.64
C ALA A 146 2.19 1.08 15.68
N ARG A 147 3.45 0.96 16.15
CA ARG A 147 4.06 1.92 17.09
C ARG A 147 4.32 3.30 16.49
N ARG A 148 4.41 3.40 15.18
CA ARG A 148 4.65 4.65 14.45
C ARG A 148 3.37 5.30 13.90
N LEU A 149 2.20 4.76 14.20
CA LEU A 149 0.94 5.43 13.91
C LEU A 149 0.69 6.62 14.84
N ALA A 150 0.14 7.66 14.29
CA ALA A 150 -0.52 8.72 15.04
C ALA A 150 -1.83 8.17 15.65
N ARG A 151 -2.42 8.91 16.58
CA ARG A 151 -3.73 8.54 17.14
C ARG A 151 -4.78 8.50 16.02
N GLY A 152 -5.51 7.39 15.91
CA GLY A 152 -6.47 7.16 14.85
C GLY A 152 -5.87 6.91 13.48
N GLY A 153 -4.55 6.70 13.41
CA GLY A 153 -3.88 6.31 12.18
C GLY A 153 -4.10 4.85 11.81
N VAL A 154 -3.83 4.51 10.56
CA VAL A 154 -4.01 3.16 10.03
C VAL A 154 -2.76 2.64 9.32
N VAL A 155 -2.56 1.32 9.39
CA VAL A 155 -1.63 0.60 8.51
C VAL A 155 -2.43 -0.02 7.37
N VAL A 156 -1.92 0.09 6.16
CA VAL A 156 -2.51 -0.51 4.95
C VAL A 156 -1.46 -1.44 4.35
N VAL A 157 -1.74 -2.73 4.29
CA VAL A 157 -0.77 -3.74 3.84
C VAL A 157 -1.27 -4.43 2.58
N ASN A 158 -0.48 -4.37 1.52
CA ASN A 158 -0.68 -5.19 0.34
C ASN A 158 -0.19 -6.62 0.65
N LEU A 159 -1.11 -7.53 0.95
CA LEU A 159 -0.79 -8.93 1.20
C LEU A 159 -0.63 -9.66 -0.13
N LEU A 160 0.52 -10.26 -0.31
CA LEU A 160 0.89 -11.10 -1.43
C LEU A 160 1.03 -12.56 -0.96
N PRO A 161 0.94 -13.55 -1.85
CA PRO A 161 1.25 -14.92 -1.50
C PRO A 161 2.63 -15.08 -0.86
N VAL A 162 2.74 -16.05 0.03
CA VAL A 162 4.03 -16.47 0.61
C VAL A 162 4.13 -17.98 0.42
N PRO A 163 5.19 -18.51 -0.20
CA PRO A 163 5.35 -19.93 -0.40
C PRO A 163 5.23 -20.72 0.90
N GLY A 164 4.41 -21.76 0.89
CA GLY A 164 4.18 -22.63 2.05
C GLY A 164 3.22 -22.09 3.11
N MET A 165 2.65 -20.87 2.93
CA MET A 165 1.67 -20.31 3.86
C MET A 165 0.30 -20.15 3.22
N ARG A 166 -0.74 -20.46 3.99
CA ARG A 166 -2.12 -20.12 3.61
C ARG A 166 -2.37 -18.63 3.83
N LEU A 167 -3.23 -18.05 3.01
CA LEU A 167 -3.55 -16.62 3.10
C LEU A 167 -4.07 -16.21 4.49
N ALA A 168 -4.87 -17.07 5.13
CA ALA A 168 -5.36 -16.81 6.50
C ALA A 168 -4.23 -16.73 7.54
N GLU A 169 -3.14 -17.47 7.36
CA GLU A 169 -1.97 -17.41 8.24
C GLU A 169 -1.20 -16.10 8.04
N ILE A 170 -1.10 -15.63 6.79
CA ILE A 170 -0.50 -14.34 6.45
C ILE A 170 -1.32 -13.21 7.07
N GLU A 171 -2.65 -13.25 6.91
CA GLU A 171 -3.57 -12.28 7.50
C GLU A 171 -3.45 -12.22 9.02
N ALA A 172 -3.43 -13.39 9.67
CA ALA A 172 -3.28 -13.50 11.11
C ALA A 172 -1.90 -12.97 11.58
N ALA A 173 -0.82 -13.29 10.87
CA ALA A 173 0.52 -12.83 11.21
C ALA A 173 0.61 -11.30 11.22
N VAL A 174 0.09 -10.65 10.19
CA VAL A 174 0.09 -9.18 10.07
C VAL A 174 -0.92 -8.54 11.02
N GLY A 175 -2.11 -9.14 11.13
CA GLY A 175 -3.24 -8.59 11.90
C GLY A 175 -2.97 -8.52 13.41
N ARG A 176 -2.18 -9.43 13.98
CA ARG A 176 -1.86 -9.49 15.43
C ARG A 176 -1.29 -8.19 16.01
N ALA A 177 -0.74 -7.31 15.18
CA ALA A 177 -0.18 -6.03 15.62
C ALA A 177 -1.26 -4.96 15.87
N HIS A 178 -2.52 -5.20 15.51
CA HIS A 178 -3.60 -4.22 15.51
C HIS A 178 -4.79 -4.72 16.32
N ARG A 179 -5.55 -3.79 16.92
CA ARG A 179 -6.77 -4.13 17.68
C ARG A 179 -7.92 -4.45 16.74
N GLU A 180 -8.07 -3.66 15.70
CA GLU A 180 -9.10 -3.80 14.69
C GLU A 180 -8.47 -4.06 13.33
N VAL A 181 -8.98 -5.04 12.62
CA VAL A 181 -8.46 -5.44 11.31
C VAL A 181 -9.61 -5.61 10.31
N ARG A 182 -9.41 -5.05 9.12
CA ARG A 182 -10.28 -5.25 7.97
C ARG A 182 -9.48 -5.84 6.83
N VAL A 183 -10.03 -6.80 6.14
CA VAL A 183 -9.43 -7.40 4.95
C VAL A 183 -10.31 -7.12 3.77
N VAL A 184 -9.72 -6.48 2.77
CA VAL A 184 -10.34 -6.18 1.49
C VAL A 184 -9.97 -7.28 0.51
N HIS A 185 -10.97 -7.88 -0.08
CA HIS A 185 -10.87 -8.81 -1.19
C HIS A 185 -11.24 -8.12 -2.49
N LEU A 186 -10.49 -8.40 -3.54
CA LEU A 186 -10.71 -7.93 -4.90
C LEU A 186 -10.90 -9.13 -5.81
N ALA A 187 -12.03 -9.22 -6.52
CA ALA A 187 -12.34 -10.41 -7.31
C ALA A 187 -11.33 -10.68 -8.45
N GLU A 188 -10.71 -9.64 -8.99
CA GLU A 188 -9.78 -9.74 -10.12
C GLU A 188 -8.30 -9.91 -9.71
N PHE A 189 -7.99 -9.95 -8.39
CA PHE A 189 -6.61 -10.00 -7.89
C PHE A 189 -6.45 -11.05 -6.79
N GLU A 190 -5.33 -11.75 -6.79
CA GLU A 190 -4.94 -12.65 -5.69
C GLU A 190 -4.56 -11.89 -4.43
N ASN A 191 -4.17 -10.63 -4.57
CA ASN A 191 -3.83 -9.76 -3.45
C ASN A 191 -5.01 -9.61 -2.48
N ARG A 192 -4.68 -9.43 -1.20
CA ARG A 192 -5.60 -8.90 -0.19
C ARG A 192 -5.03 -7.61 0.34
N ILE A 193 -5.88 -6.66 0.67
CA ILE A 193 -5.44 -5.47 1.38
C ILE A 193 -5.88 -5.57 2.83
N LEU A 194 -4.92 -5.64 3.74
CA LEU A 194 -5.20 -5.60 5.17
C LEU A 194 -5.12 -4.16 5.66
N ILE A 195 -6.12 -3.73 6.41
CA ILE A 195 -6.19 -2.43 7.05
C ILE A 195 -6.24 -2.68 8.55
N GLY A 196 -5.19 -2.25 9.24
CA GLY A 196 -5.05 -2.38 10.70
C GLY A 196 -5.13 -1.02 11.39
N GLY A 197 -5.79 -0.97 12.53
CA GLY A 197 -5.94 0.26 13.31
C GLY A 197 -6.28 0.02 14.78
N GLY A 198 -6.67 1.10 15.46
CA GLY A 198 -7.22 1.08 16.81
C GLY A 198 -8.74 0.85 16.83
N ASP A 199 -9.34 0.99 18.01
CA ASP A 199 -10.78 0.78 18.27
C ASP A 199 -11.69 1.72 17.46
N ASP A 200 -11.12 2.78 16.91
CA ASP A 200 -11.82 3.78 16.10
C ASP A 200 -11.76 3.49 14.58
N LEU A 201 -11.21 2.34 14.19
CA LEU A 201 -11.27 1.88 12.79
C LEU A 201 -12.72 1.58 12.40
N ALA A 202 -13.16 2.14 11.28
CA ALA A 202 -14.51 1.95 10.78
C ALA A 202 -14.88 0.47 10.62
N SER A 203 -16.17 0.13 10.78
CA SER A 203 -16.66 -1.23 10.54
C SER A 203 -16.39 -1.69 9.11
N ALA A 204 -16.41 -3.00 8.86
CA ALA A 204 -16.20 -3.55 7.52
C ALA A 204 -17.15 -2.92 6.48
N ARG A 205 -18.43 -2.69 6.85
CA ARG A 205 -19.40 -2.01 6.00
C ARG A 205 -19.02 -0.54 5.75
N GLY A 206 -18.51 0.15 6.79
CA GLY A 206 -18.03 1.54 6.68
C GLY A 206 -16.82 1.64 5.73
N VAL A 207 -15.84 0.79 5.91
CA VAL A 207 -14.66 0.70 5.04
C VAL A 207 -15.06 0.36 3.60
N SER A 208 -15.92 -0.64 3.40
CA SER A 208 -16.41 -1.02 2.06
C SER A 208 -17.09 0.15 1.34
N ARG A 209 -17.93 0.90 2.06
CA ARG A 209 -18.62 2.09 1.51
C ARG A 209 -17.61 3.18 1.14
N ALA A 210 -16.68 3.50 2.02
CA ALA A 210 -15.69 4.55 1.80
C ALA A 210 -14.78 4.24 0.61
N LEU A 211 -14.19 3.03 0.58
CA LEU A 211 -13.35 2.58 -0.53
C LEU A 211 -14.13 2.53 -1.85
N GLY A 212 -15.33 1.95 -1.84
CA GLY A 212 -16.17 1.85 -3.04
C GLY A 212 -16.54 3.23 -3.61
N ALA A 213 -16.87 4.21 -2.76
CA ALA A 213 -17.15 5.58 -3.19
C ALA A 213 -15.90 6.25 -3.80
N ALA A 214 -14.74 6.15 -3.13
CA ALA A 214 -13.49 6.69 -3.61
C ALA A 214 -13.06 6.08 -4.95
N LEU A 215 -13.13 4.75 -5.09
CA LEU A 215 -12.78 4.08 -6.34
C LEU A 215 -13.69 4.47 -7.50
N ARG A 216 -15.00 4.61 -7.25
CA ARG A 216 -15.95 5.10 -8.27
C ARG A 216 -15.68 6.53 -8.67
N SER A 217 -15.31 7.41 -7.74
CA SER A 217 -15.07 8.84 -8.04
C SER A 217 -13.92 9.05 -9.03
N ILE A 218 -12.94 8.14 -9.06
CA ILE A 218 -11.84 8.17 -10.03
C ILE A 218 -12.05 7.24 -11.23
N GLY A 219 -13.21 6.59 -11.35
CA GLY A 219 -13.51 5.67 -12.43
C GLY A 219 -12.70 4.37 -12.41
N SER A 220 -12.23 3.93 -11.25
CA SER A 220 -11.48 2.67 -11.13
C SER A 220 -12.39 1.46 -11.30
N ARG A 221 -11.94 0.49 -12.13
CA ARG A 221 -12.64 -0.78 -12.31
C ARG A 221 -12.61 -1.66 -11.05
N THR A 222 -11.62 -1.47 -10.18
CA THR A 222 -11.50 -2.21 -8.91
C THR A 222 -12.64 -1.93 -7.92
N ALA A 223 -13.48 -0.93 -8.19
CA ALA A 223 -14.71 -0.70 -7.44
C ALA A 223 -15.73 -1.86 -7.56
N ARG A 224 -15.61 -2.64 -8.65
CA ARG A 224 -16.45 -3.82 -8.87
C ARG A 224 -15.83 -5.03 -8.19
N GLY A 225 -16.62 -5.81 -7.45
CA GLY A 225 -16.13 -7.02 -6.78
C GLY A 225 -15.27 -6.76 -5.53
N LEU A 226 -15.30 -5.54 -4.98
CA LEU A 226 -14.68 -5.23 -3.70
C LEU A 226 -15.56 -5.75 -2.56
N ALA A 227 -14.99 -6.61 -1.72
CA ALA A 227 -15.61 -7.09 -0.50
C ALA A 227 -14.71 -6.83 0.71
N VAL A 228 -15.29 -6.47 1.85
CA VAL A 228 -14.55 -6.19 3.09
C VAL A 228 -15.10 -7.05 4.21
N ARG A 229 -14.21 -7.72 4.95
CA ARG A 229 -14.55 -8.44 6.17
C ARG A 229 -13.71 -8.00 7.35
N SER A 230 -14.22 -8.20 8.55
CA SER A 230 -13.43 -8.08 9.78
C SER A 230 -12.73 -9.40 10.06
N ILE A 231 -11.53 -9.34 10.60
CA ILE A 231 -10.93 -10.46 11.30
C ILE A 231 -10.83 -10.07 12.79
N MET A 232 -11.20 -10.98 13.66
CA MET A 232 -10.98 -10.79 15.08
C MET A 232 -9.48 -10.97 15.36
N SER A 233 -8.83 -9.94 15.89
CA SER A 233 -7.54 -10.13 16.53
C SER A 233 -7.80 -10.97 17.80
N SER A 234 -7.11 -12.11 17.94
CA SER A 234 -7.14 -12.83 19.21
C SER A 234 -6.72 -11.87 20.33
N PRO A 235 -7.42 -11.86 21.48
CA PRO A 235 -6.99 -11.04 22.61
C PRO A 235 -5.54 -11.39 22.94
N LYS A 236 -4.72 -10.38 23.21
CA LYS A 236 -3.41 -10.58 23.80
C LYS A 236 -3.66 -11.11 25.21
N GLU A 237 -3.24 -12.34 25.48
CA GLU A 237 -3.02 -12.83 26.83
C GLU A 237 -1.97 -11.98 27.56
#